data_5b68d694a2b0732fd1f3bd01ec260497
#
_entry.id   5b68d694a2b0732fd1f3bd01ec260497
#
_cell.length_a   1.000
_cell.length_b   1.000
_cell.length_c   1.000
_cell.angle_alpha   90.00
_cell.angle_beta   90.00
_cell.angle_gamma   90.00
#
_symmetry.space_group_name_H-M   'P 1'
#
loop_
_entity.id
_entity.type
_entity.pdbx_description
1 polymer ?
#
loop_
_entity_poly.entity_id
_entity_poly.type
_entity_poly.pdbx_seq_one_letter_code
_entity_poly.pdbx_strand_id
1 'polypeptide(L)'
;MRTRKVFRQAFAAALAGLLATSVAAQVFTIKDIRVEGIQRTEPGTVFSHLPFQVGDEYTPELGTEAIHDLYASGLFRDVGLSSDGDVLVVTVTERPAVAAIEVNGVKAFDKTAALKSLRDVGLAEGRIFDSAVLDRAEQEIRRMYLSKGFYGVIVTKTTTPVERNRLKVSINVNEGAASSIKEIRFVGNRIFDEDDLFDQIQLHAHTWSSFYTKRDMYSREKLAADLESLRSFYLNQGYLDFRIDSTQVSVAPNKSDIFITINLSEGEKYRLSGVTLAGDMLGLTSLVEPLTQELEVGSTYNAELVNDVSRKIAEKYTALGYAFCTATPNPVADEKNKTVRIIYTVDPGRRAYVRHVNIVGNSRTRDVVIRREIRQYESAWFNSEKVKLSRDRIDRLGYFESVEVDHTPVEGTRDQVDLEVKVKERPTGSISLGAGYSSDDGVILSAGFAQNNIFGTGNAFAINVNTSSSQRTIAASLGEPYITPEGISRNCE
;
A
#
# COMPACT_ATOMS: atom_id res chain seq x y z
N MET A 1 11.45 -83.54 27.02
CA MET A 1 10.21 -82.77 27.10
C MET A 1 9.85 -82.44 28.57
N ARG A 2 10.79 -81.90 29.37
CA ARG A 2 10.57 -81.55 30.79
C ARG A 2 11.36 -80.34 31.33
N THR A 3 11.92 -79.53 30.49
CA THR A 3 12.76 -78.39 30.92
C THR A 3 12.21 -77.02 30.49
N ARG A 4 10.98 -76.92 29.94
CA ARG A 4 10.37 -75.64 29.47
C ARG A 4 9.30 -75.05 30.42
N LYS A 5 8.97 -75.66 31.51
CA LYS A 5 7.93 -75.16 32.45
C LYS A 5 8.45 -74.39 33.66
N VAL A 6 9.73 -74.53 34.03
CA VAL A 6 10.28 -73.85 35.22
C VAL A 6 10.75 -72.41 34.93
N PHE A 7 11.06 -72.04 33.65
CA PHE A 7 11.51 -70.72 33.30
C PHE A 7 10.37 -69.69 33.10
N ARG A 8 9.12 -70.19 33.03
CA ARG A 8 7.95 -69.31 32.82
C ARG A 8 7.33 -68.75 34.10
N GLN A 9 7.62 -69.36 35.26
CA GLN A 9 7.09 -68.96 36.56
C GLN A 9 8.03 -68.00 37.31
N ALA A 10 9.34 -67.97 37.00
CA ALA A 10 10.29 -66.98 37.57
C ALA A 10 10.23 -65.61 36.90
N PHE A 11 9.77 -65.54 35.65
CA PHE A 11 9.64 -64.26 34.92
C PHE A 11 8.32 -63.50 35.23
N ALA A 12 7.30 -64.22 35.71
CA ALA A 12 6.02 -63.62 36.11
C ALA A 12 6.05 -63.02 37.53
N ALA A 13 6.96 -63.41 38.37
CA ALA A 13 7.11 -62.86 39.72
C ALA A 13 8.04 -61.61 39.75
N ALA A 14 8.95 -61.45 38.76
CA ALA A 14 9.79 -60.27 38.65
C ALA A 14 9.10 -59.09 37.97
N LEU A 15 7.98 -59.28 37.19
CA LEU A 15 7.23 -58.24 36.52
C LEU A 15 6.07 -57.67 37.40
N ALA A 16 5.77 -58.29 38.52
CA ALA A 16 4.73 -57.80 39.44
C ALA A 16 5.27 -56.93 40.58
N GLY A 17 6.61 -56.74 40.65
CA GLY A 17 7.25 -55.89 41.65
C GLY A 17 7.62 -54.47 41.18
N LEU A 18 7.31 -54.13 39.94
CA LEU A 18 7.68 -52.83 39.33
C LEU A 18 6.50 -51.89 39.03
N LEU A 19 5.32 -52.16 39.59
CA LEU A 19 4.12 -51.37 39.37
C LEU A 19 3.46 -50.97 40.68
N ALA A 20 4.14 -50.24 41.54
CA ALA A 20 3.48 -49.45 42.59
C ALA A 20 4.47 -48.48 43.27
N THR A 21 5.09 -47.56 42.52
CA THR A 21 5.35 -46.25 43.07
C THR A 21 4.23 -45.36 42.60
N SER A 22 3.10 -45.39 43.29
CA SER A 22 2.17 -44.29 43.29
C SER A 22 2.98 -43.04 43.76
N VAL A 23 3.31 -42.16 42.85
CA VAL A 23 3.70 -40.80 43.18
C VAL A 23 2.45 -40.20 43.84
N ALA A 24 2.38 -40.29 45.17
CA ALA A 24 1.42 -39.55 45.95
C ALA A 24 1.70 -38.07 45.62
N ALA A 25 0.74 -37.39 45.03
CA ALA A 25 0.78 -35.97 44.82
C ALA A 25 0.94 -35.34 46.21
N GLN A 26 2.16 -34.90 46.54
CA GLN A 26 2.43 -34.30 47.85
C GLN A 26 1.85 -32.89 47.88
N VAL A 27 0.84 -32.72 48.72
CA VAL A 27 0.40 -31.39 49.17
C VAL A 27 1.40 -30.91 50.20
N PHE A 28 2.02 -29.75 50.00
CA PHE A 28 3.01 -29.18 50.92
C PHE A 28 2.91 -27.64 50.90
N THR A 29 3.35 -26.97 51.97
CA THR A 29 3.40 -25.53 52.03
C THR A 29 4.67 -25.04 51.33
N ILE A 30 4.54 -24.17 50.36
CA ILE A 30 5.64 -23.60 49.57
C ILE A 30 6.46 -22.64 50.45
N LYS A 31 7.69 -23.02 50.82
CA LYS A 31 8.61 -22.13 51.54
C LYS A 31 9.45 -21.26 50.65
N ASP A 32 9.73 -21.72 49.45
CA ASP A 32 10.49 -20.94 48.42
C ASP A 32 10.11 -21.45 47.02
N ILE A 33 10.29 -20.56 46.03
CA ILE A 33 10.09 -20.87 44.62
C ILE A 33 11.39 -20.57 43.88
N ARG A 34 12.00 -21.60 43.30
CA ARG A 34 13.22 -21.50 42.49
C ARG A 34 12.86 -21.65 41.03
N VAL A 35 13.32 -20.71 40.20
CA VAL A 35 13.17 -20.74 38.73
C VAL A 35 14.49 -21.14 38.09
N GLU A 36 14.46 -22.17 37.27
CA GLU A 36 15.61 -22.68 36.54
C GLU A 36 15.36 -22.65 35.03
N GLY A 37 16.44 -22.45 34.25
CA GLY A 37 16.38 -22.49 32.78
C GLY A 37 16.10 -21.14 32.11
N ILE A 38 15.90 -20.06 32.85
CA ILE A 38 15.77 -18.70 32.30
C ILE A 38 17.12 -18.18 31.82
N GLN A 39 17.14 -17.51 30.70
CA GLN A 39 18.34 -16.88 30.12
C GLN A 39 18.12 -15.39 29.77
N ARG A 40 16.91 -15.04 29.43
CA ARG A 40 16.49 -13.70 28.99
C ARG A 40 15.38 -13.13 29.86
N THR A 41 14.44 -13.99 30.25
CA THR A 41 13.28 -13.62 31.09
C THR A 41 13.75 -13.44 32.53
N GLU A 42 13.23 -12.42 33.22
CA GLU A 42 13.50 -12.23 34.65
C GLU A 42 12.63 -13.20 35.50
N PRO A 43 13.13 -13.66 36.65
CA PRO A 43 12.32 -14.53 37.53
C PRO A 43 10.96 -13.96 37.91
N GLY A 44 10.86 -12.63 38.08
CA GLY A 44 9.62 -11.92 38.38
C GLY A 44 8.53 -12.12 37.32
N THR A 45 8.92 -12.27 36.06
CA THR A 45 7.96 -12.56 34.97
C THR A 45 7.36 -13.97 35.12
N VAL A 46 8.17 -14.96 35.54
CA VAL A 46 7.65 -16.30 35.82
C VAL A 46 6.69 -16.26 37.00
N PHE A 47 7.09 -15.57 38.10
CA PHE A 47 6.25 -15.46 39.29
C PHE A 47 4.90 -14.78 39.02
N SER A 48 4.86 -13.81 38.12
CA SER A 48 3.59 -13.12 37.77
C SER A 48 2.57 -14.02 37.05
N HIS A 49 3.00 -15.18 36.54
CA HIS A 49 2.15 -16.15 35.86
C HIS A 49 1.86 -17.41 36.73
N LEU A 50 2.31 -17.40 37.98
CA LEU A 50 2.00 -18.49 38.91
C LEU A 50 0.72 -18.15 39.69
N PRO A 51 -0.23 -19.08 39.84
CA PRO A 51 -1.47 -18.88 40.60
C PRO A 51 -1.28 -18.99 42.13
N PHE A 52 -0.04 -19.14 42.60
CA PHE A 52 0.33 -19.29 44.01
C PHE A 52 1.60 -18.49 44.36
N GLN A 53 1.80 -18.24 45.65
CA GLN A 53 2.95 -17.51 46.22
C GLN A 53 3.64 -18.30 47.31
N VAL A 54 4.80 -17.82 47.78
CA VAL A 54 5.47 -18.39 48.98
C VAL A 54 4.54 -18.23 50.18
N GLY A 55 4.30 -19.37 50.86
CA GLY A 55 3.38 -19.50 51.99
C GLY A 55 2.07 -20.21 51.66
N ASP A 56 1.74 -20.33 50.35
CA ASP A 56 0.54 -21.05 49.93
C ASP A 56 0.75 -22.59 49.98
N GLU A 57 -0.38 -23.31 49.99
CA GLU A 57 -0.39 -24.78 49.92
C GLU A 57 -0.36 -25.21 48.44
N TYR A 58 0.66 -25.97 48.06
CA TYR A 58 0.76 -26.53 46.71
C TYR A 58 -0.17 -27.71 46.55
N THR A 59 -1.00 -27.70 45.51
CA THR A 59 -1.81 -28.83 45.05
C THR A 59 -1.50 -29.15 43.60
N PRO A 60 -1.72 -30.40 43.15
CA PRO A 60 -1.52 -30.78 41.74
C PRO A 60 -2.37 -30.01 40.76
N GLU A 61 -3.55 -29.57 41.19
CA GLU A 61 -4.47 -28.74 40.40
C GLU A 61 -3.85 -27.36 40.12
N LEU A 62 -3.34 -26.69 41.16
CA LEU A 62 -2.60 -25.41 41.03
C LEU A 62 -1.34 -25.57 40.21
N GLY A 63 -0.65 -26.70 40.32
CA GLY A 63 0.49 -27.01 39.49
C GLY A 63 0.13 -27.11 38.00
N THR A 64 -1.01 -27.72 37.68
CA THR A 64 -1.50 -27.83 36.31
C THR A 64 -1.90 -26.47 35.76
N GLU A 65 -2.56 -25.63 36.56
CA GLU A 65 -2.92 -24.27 36.23
C GLU A 65 -1.67 -23.42 35.98
N ALA A 66 -0.65 -23.48 36.83
CA ALA A 66 0.62 -22.80 36.67
C ALA A 66 1.32 -23.18 35.35
N ILE A 67 1.36 -24.48 35.02
CA ILE A 67 1.92 -24.95 33.76
C ILE A 67 1.12 -24.37 32.58
N HIS A 68 -0.20 -24.41 32.65
CA HIS A 68 -1.07 -23.85 31.59
C HIS A 68 -0.84 -22.37 31.39
N ASP A 69 -0.78 -21.59 32.47
CA ASP A 69 -0.60 -20.13 32.40
C ASP A 69 0.78 -19.74 31.90
N LEU A 70 1.82 -20.45 32.29
CA LEU A 70 3.17 -20.28 31.77
C LEU A 70 3.26 -20.62 30.28
N TYR A 71 2.58 -21.67 29.79
CA TYR A 71 2.48 -21.94 28.36
C TYR A 71 1.64 -20.89 27.63
N ALA A 72 0.54 -20.45 28.22
CA ALA A 72 -0.33 -19.42 27.64
C ALA A 72 0.38 -18.05 27.47
N SER A 73 1.39 -17.77 28.32
CA SER A 73 2.24 -16.58 28.17
C SER A 73 2.98 -16.52 26.83
N GLY A 74 3.16 -17.68 26.15
CA GLY A 74 3.91 -17.81 24.89
C GLY A 74 5.42 -17.64 25.03
N LEU A 75 5.95 -17.40 26.23
CA LEU A 75 7.38 -17.16 26.50
C LEU A 75 8.20 -18.46 26.51
N PHE A 76 7.58 -19.56 26.88
CA PHE A 76 8.26 -20.81 27.14
C PHE A 76 7.88 -21.89 26.12
N ARG A 77 8.86 -22.70 25.75
CA ARG A 77 8.71 -23.88 24.91
C ARG A 77 8.37 -25.13 25.73
N ASP A 78 8.95 -25.17 26.93
CA ASP A 78 8.74 -26.28 27.87
C ASP A 78 8.71 -25.75 29.31
N VAL A 79 7.84 -26.33 30.13
CA VAL A 79 7.62 -25.96 31.52
C VAL A 79 7.47 -27.21 32.34
N GLY A 80 8.26 -27.35 33.38
CA GLY A 80 8.19 -28.42 34.34
C GLY A 80 8.08 -27.89 35.77
N LEU A 81 7.34 -28.57 36.60
CA LEU A 81 7.29 -28.33 38.05
C LEU A 81 7.81 -29.55 38.79
N SER A 82 8.69 -29.35 39.76
CA SER A 82 9.19 -30.37 40.65
C SER A 82 9.33 -29.82 42.07
N SER A 83 9.31 -30.66 43.07
CA SER A 83 9.53 -30.27 44.47
C SER A 83 10.88 -30.80 44.95
N ASP A 84 11.61 -29.93 45.64
CA ASP A 84 12.85 -30.26 46.37
C ASP A 84 12.59 -29.96 47.87
N GLY A 85 11.99 -30.95 48.55
CA GLY A 85 11.42 -30.78 49.89
C GLY A 85 10.23 -29.77 49.89
N ASP A 86 10.38 -28.65 50.59
CA ASP A 86 9.37 -27.56 50.66
C ASP A 86 9.64 -26.44 49.65
N VAL A 87 10.61 -26.63 48.74
CA VAL A 87 10.93 -25.68 47.64
C VAL A 87 10.30 -26.15 46.35
N LEU A 88 9.51 -25.32 45.74
CA LEU A 88 8.97 -25.57 44.39
C LEU A 88 9.97 -25.12 43.33
N VAL A 89 10.39 -26.05 42.49
CA VAL A 89 11.32 -25.76 41.37
C VAL A 89 10.53 -25.70 40.08
N VAL A 90 10.53 -24.51 39.49
CA VAL A 90 9.91 -24.22 38.18
C VAL A 90 11.01 -24.26 37.11
N THR A 91 11.06 -25.34 36.35
CA THR A 91 12.02 -25.48 35.25
C THR A 91 11.37 -25.04 33.96
N VAL A 92 11.97 -24.06 33.29
CA VAL A 92 11.45 -23.51 32.03
C VAL A 92 12.50 -23.57 30.91
N THR A 93 12.03 -23.83 29.71
CA THR A 93 12.85 -23.65 28.51
C THR A 93 12.27 -22.48 27.70
N GLU A 94 12.98 -21.38 27.64
CA GLU A 94 12.52 -20.18 26.92
C GLU A 94 12.43 -20.42 25.42
N ARG A 95 11.41 -19.83 24.77
CA ARG A 95 11.38 -19.68 23.32
C ARG A 95 12.42 -18.64 22.92
N PRO A 96 13.24 -18.89 21.88
CA PRO A 96 14.23 -17.92 21.44
C PRO A 96 13.54 -16.65 20.91
N ALA A 97 14.20 -15.51 21.03
CA ALA A 97 13.75 -14.24 20.43
C ALA A 97 14.53 -13.90 19.17
N VAL A 98 13.93 -13.15 18.27
CA VAL A 98 14.61 -12.65 17.06
C VAL A 98 15.58 -11.54 17.44
N ALA A 99 16.88 -11.77 17.24
CA ALA A 99 17.93 -10.78 17.50
C ALA A 99 18.08 -9.77 16.37
N ALA A 100 18.05 -10.27 15.13
CA ALA A 100 18.18 -9.45 13.93
C ALA A 100 17.54 -10.17 12.74
N ILE A 101 17.07 -9.40 11.78
CA ILE A 101 16.53 -9.88 10.52
C ILE A 101 17.40 -9.33 9.39
N GLU A 102 17.97 -10.21 8.60
CA GLU A 102 18.74 -9.86 7.41
C GLU A 102 18.01 -10.36 6.16
N VAL A 103 17.85 -9.47 5.22
CA VAL A 103 17.32 -9.82 3.89
C VAL A 103 18.40 -9.53 2.87
N ASN A 104 18.84 -10.56 2.16
CA ASN A 104 19.92 -10.52 1.21
C ASN A 104 19.46 -10.89 -0.19
N GLY A 105 20.12 -10.35 -1.22
CA GLY A 105 19.85 -10.67 -2.62
C GLY A 105 18.66 -9.94 -3.23
N VAL A 106 17.98 -9.06 -2.50
CA VAL A 106 16.86 -8.24 -3.00
C VAL A 106 17.40 -7.09 -3.83
N LYS A 107 17.01 -7.02 -5.11
CA LYS A 107 17.35 -5.97 -6.08
C LYS A 107 16.12 -5.36 -6.74
N ALA A 108 15.06 -6.17 -6.97
CA ALA A 108 13.83 -5.75 -7.62
C ALA A 108 12.91 -4.90 -6.73
N PHE A 109 13.17 -4.86 -5.42
CA PHE A 109 12.43 -4.10 -4.43
C PHE A 109 13.37 -3.29 -3.54
N ASP A 110 12.84 -2.23 -2.94
CA ASP A 110 13.53 -1.57 -1.85
C ASP A 110 13.59 -2.50 -0.62
N LYS A 111 14.77 -2.62 -0.04
CA LYS A 111 15.01 -3.44 1.15
C LYS A 111 14.11 -3.04 2.32
N THR A 112 13.78 -1.74 2.44
CA THR A 112 12.88 -1.22 3.48
C THR A 112 11.45 -1.71 3.29
N ALA A 113 10.98 -1.81 2.05
CA ALA A 113 9.67 -2.37 1.73
C ALA A 113 9.58 -3.87 2.08
N ALA A 114 10.63 -4.64 1.77
CA ALA A 114 10.70 -6.05 2.14
C ALA A 114 10.68 -6.22 3.68
N LEU A 115 11.47 -5.43 4.42
CA LEU A 115 11.49 -5.48 5.88
C LEU A 115 10.15 -5.05 6.50
N LYS A 116 9.44 -4.11 5.89
CA LYS A 116 8.10 -3.72 6.33
C LYS A 116 7.12 -4.88 6.16
N SER A 117 7.10 -5.51 5.00
CA SER A 117 6.23 -6.66 4.72
C SER A 117 6.48 -7.82 5.71
N LEU A 118 7.74 -8.07 6.07
CA LEU A 118 8.09 -9.07 7.09
C LEU A 118 7.52 -8.71 8.48
N ARG A 119 7.57 -7.43 8.86
CA ARG A 119 6.96 -6.96 10.12
C ARG A 119 5.44 -7.12 10.13
N ASP A 120 4.80 -6.84 9.01
CA ASP A 120 3.34 -6.94 8.86
C ASP A 120 2.84 -8.39 9.03
N VAL A 121 3.63 -9.39 8.63
CA VAL A 121 3.33 -10.80 8.88
C VAL A 121 3.77 -11.29 10.27
N GLY A 122 4.34 -10.42 11.10
CA GLY A 122 4.69 -10.69 12.49
C GLY A 122 6.15 -11.03 12.75
N LEU A 123 7.03 -11.04 11.73
CA LEU A 123 8.46 -11.26 11.90
C LEU A 123 9.16 -9.92 12.18
N ALA A 124 9.50 -9.68 13.44
CA ALA A 124 10.17 -8.45 13.87
C ALA A 124 11.24 -8.73 14.92
N GLU A 125 12.26 -7.86 14.95
CA GLU A 125 13.32 -7.92 15.96
C GLU A 125 12.73 -7.72 17.37
N GLY A 126 13.26 -8.44 18.33
CA GLY A 126 12.79 -8.43 19.72
C GLY A 126 11.58 -9.31 20.00
N ARG A 127 10.86 -9.79 19.00
CA ARG A 127 9.74 -10.70 19.16
C ARG A 127 10.20 -12.13 19.37
N ILE A 128 9.37 -12.94 20.02
CA ILE A 128 9.57 -14.38 20.18
C ILE A 128 9.56 -15.02 18.79
N PHE A 129 10.55 -15.88 18.55
CA PHE A 129 10.67 -16.61 17.30
C PHE A 129 9.58 -17.70 17.21
N ASP A 130 8.87 -17.70 16.10
CA ASP A 130 7.93 -18.72 15.70
C ASP A 130 8.26 -19.18 14.28
N SER A 131 8.47 -20.49 14.11
CA SER A 131 8.76 -21.07 12.79
C SER A 131 7.63 -20.84 11.79
N ALA A 132 6.37 -20.87 12.26
CA ALA A 132 5.21 -20.60 11.39
C ALA A 132 5.17 -19.16 10.89
N VAL A 133 5.64 -18.21 11.71
CA VAL A 133 5.80 -16.81 11.26
C VAL A 133 6.90 -16.72 10.21
N LEU A 134 8.01 -17.43 10.38
CA LEU A 134 9.10 -17.47 9.41
C LEU A 134 8.67 -18.11 8.08
N ASP A 135 7.83 -19.17 8.14
CA ASP A 135 7.26 -19.78 6.93
C ASP A 135 6.34 -18.80 6.18
N ARG A 136 5.49 -18.07 6.90
CA ARG A 136 4.65 -17.02 6.31
C ARG A 136 5.50 -15.89 5.72
N ALA A 137 6.56 -15.50 6.39
CA ALA A 137 7.49 -14.48 5.92
C ALA A 137 8.18 -14.88 4.59
N GLU A 138 8.62 -16.14 4.47
CA GLU A 138 9.15 -16.68 3.22
C GLU A 138 8.10 -16.62 2.10
N GLN A 139 6.87 -17.06 2.37
CA GLN A 139 5.79 -17.04 1.38
C GLN A 139 5.41 -15.62 0.98
N GLU A 140 5.45 -14.67 1.90
CA GLU A 140 5.15 -13.26 1.59
C GLU A 140 6.20 -12.67 0.67
N ILE A 141 7.50 -12.87 0.95
CA ILE A 141 8.57 -12.44 0.04
C ILE A 141 8.39 -13.11 -1.33
N ARG A 142 8.14 -14.41 -1.38
CA ARG A 142 7.88 -15.12 -2.63
C ARG A 142 6.70 -14.51 -3.41
N ARG A 143 5.60 -14.19 -2.73
CA ARG A 143 4.41 -13.56 -3.32
C ARG A 143 4.73 -12.20 -3.93
N MET A 144 5.52 -11.36 -3.22
CA MET A 144 5.98 -10.08 -3.74
C MET A 144 6.74 -10.22 -5.07
N TYR A 145 7.60 -11.23 -5.18
CA TYR A 145 8.34 -11.49 -6.42
C TYR A 145 7.46 -12.04 -7.54
N LEU A 146 6.55 -12.95 -7.20
CA LEU A 146 5.61 -13.51 -8.18
C LEU A 146 4.68 -12.43 -8.76
N SER A 147 4.26 -11.45 -7.96
CA SER A 147 3.43 -10.35 -8.46
C SER A 147 4.14 -9.48 -9.49
N LYS A 148 5.47 -9.35 -9.38
CA LYS A 148 6.32 -8.66 -10.36
C LYS A 148 6.85 -9.54 -11.50
N GLY A 149 6.41 -10.79 -11.59
CA GLY A 149 6.78 -11.68 -12.68
C GLY A 149 8.09 -12.44 -12.50
N PHE A 150 8.65 -12.52 -11.29
CA PHE A 150 9.83 -13.33 -11.01
C PHE A 150 9.45 -14.76 -10.63
N TYR A 151 8.99 -15.55 -11.58
CA TYR A 151 8.53 -16.92 -11.33
C TYR A 151 9.67 -17.91 -11.00
N GLY A 152 10.91 -17.54 -11.30
CA GLY A 152 12.10 -18.29 -10.96
C GLY A 152 12.68 -18.00 -9.58
N VAL A 153 12.06 -17.13 -8.80
CA VAL A 153 12.58 -16.72 -7.49
C VAL A 153 12.73 -17.91 -6.54
N ILE A 154 13.88 -17.98 -5.91
CA ILE A 154 14.19 -18.94 -4.85
C ILE A 154 14.42 -18.13 -3.58
N VAL A 155 13.58 -18.37 -2.56
CA VAL A 155 13.73 -17.78 -1.23
C VAL A 155 14.18 -18.88 -0.29
N THR A 156 15.29 -18.65 0.41
CA THR A 156 15.81 -19.57 1.41
C THR A 156 15.93 -18.84 2.73
N LYS A 157 15.64 -19.54 3.82
CA LYS A 157 15.72 -19.02 5.18
C LYS A 157 16.70 -19.79 6.01
N THR A 158 17.44 -19.10 6.84
CA THR A 158 18.38 -19.65 7.80
C THR A 158 18.22 -18.99 9.15
N THR A 159 18.32 -19.77 10.21
CA THR A 159 18.32 -19.27 11.58
C THR A 159 19.66 -19.61 12.22
N THR A 160 20.32 -18.63 12.80
CA THR A 160 21.61 -18.80 13.48
C THR A 160 21.44 -18.44 14.94
N PRO A 161 21.73 -19.35 15.88
CA PRO A 161 21.69 -19.05 17.32
C PRO A 161 22.75 -17.97 17.66
N VAL A 162 22.35 -17.04 18.52
CA VAL A 162 23.22 -16.02 19.11
C VAL A 162 23.04 -16.03 20.63
N GLU A 163 23.90 -15.30 21.35
CA GLU A 163 23.89 -15.26 22.80
C GLU A 163 22.53 -14.89 23.39
N ARG A 164 22.26 -15.33 24.63
CA ARG A 164 21.06 -15.06 25.42
C ARG A 164 19.78 -15.58 24.78
N ASN A 165 19.80 -16.82 24.32
CA ASN A 165 18.64 -17.51 23.71
C ASN A 165 17.94 -16.66 22.64
N ARG A 166 18.73 -16.12 21.69
CA ARG A 166 18.24 -15.35 20.56
C ARG A 166 18.62 -16.02 19.25
N LEU A 167 17.90 -15.69 18.19
CA LEU A 167 18.16 -16.17 16.83
C LEU A 167 18.34 -14.98 15.88
N LYS A 168 19.36 -15.06 15.04
CA LYS A 168 19.45 -14.23 13.85
C LYS A 168 18.75 -14.94 12.72
N VAL A 169 17.81 -14.26 12.07
CA VAL A 169 17.06 -14.76 10.91
C VAL A 169 17.63 -14.14 9.66
N SER A 170 18.08 -14.97 8.72
CA SER A 170 18.56 -14.54 7.42
C SER A 170 17.65 -15.11 6.32
N ILE A 171 17.06 -14.22 5.51
CA ILE A 171 16.27 -14.56 4.33
C ILE A 171 17.12 -14.22 3.12
N ASN A 172 17.51 -15.23 2.37
CA ASN A 172 18.32 -15.06 1.17
C ASN A 172 17.44 -15.28 -0.06
N VAL A 173 17.41 -14.29 -0.93
CA VAL A 173 16.62 -14.28 -2.15
C VAL A 173 17.55 -14.40 -3.35
N ASN A 174 17.28 -15.40 -4.16
CA ASN A 174 17.82 -15.48 -5.51
C ASN A 174 16.69 -15.17 -6.46
N GLU A 175 16.69 -13.95 -7.00
CA GLU A 175 15.58 -13.44 -7.82
C GLU A 175 15.41 -14.19 -9.12
N GLY A 176 16.50 -14.72 -9.68
CA GLY A 176 16.50 -15.24 -11.03
C GLY A 176 16.34 -14.14 -12.09
N ALA A 177 15.94 -14.51 -13.29
CA ALA A 177 15.53 -13.57 -14.33
C ALA A 177 14.05 -13.22 -14.17
N ALA A 178 13.70 -11.95 -14.43
CA ALA A 178 12.29 -11.59 -14.60
C ALA A 178 11.72 -12.32 -15.82
N SER A 179 10.53 -12.88 -15.68
CA SER A 179 9.89 -13.58 -16.77
C SER A 179 9.35 -12.59 -17.79
N SER A 180 9.62 -12.84 -19.06
CA SER A 180 9.17 -12.01 -20.17
C SER A 180 7.96 -12.63 -20.86
N ILE A 181 7.10 -11.78 -21.37
CA ILE A 181 5.95 -12.21 -22.16
C ILE A 181 6.43 -12.62 -23.53
N LYS A 182 6.24 -13.89 -23.86
CA LYS A 182 6.58 -14.45 -25.16
C LYS A 182 5.51 -14.22 -26.19
N GLU A 183 4.24 -14.34 -25.76
CA GLU A 183 3.07 -14.19 -26.62
C GLU A 183 1.87 -13.71 -25.80
N ILE A 184 1.11 -12.79 -26.39
CA ILE A 184 -0.24 -12.45 -25.94
C ILE A 184 -1.18 -12.79 -27.08
N ARG A 185 -2.23 -13.55 -26.80
CA ARG A 185 -3.22 -13.98 -27.78
C ARG A 185 -4.61 -13.54 -27.34
N PHE A 186 -5.34 -12.91 -28.26
CA PHE A 186 -6.75 -12.62 -28.10
C PHE A 186 -7.58 -13.72 -28.79
N VAL A 187 -8.67 -14.11 -28.17
CA VAL A 187 -9.60 -15.12 -28.69
C VAL A 187 -11.01 -14.57 -28.55
N GLY A 188 -11.72 -14.55 -29.67
CA GLY A 188 -13.11 -14.06 -29.72
C GLY A 188 -13.24 -12.66 -30.32
N ASN A 189 -12.14 -11.96 -30.58
CA ASN A 189 -12.14 -10.69 -31.30
C ASN A 189 -12.48 -10.95 -32.80
N ARG A 190 -13.51 -10.28 -33.27
CA ARG A 190 -14.02 -10.36 -34.66
C ARG A 190 -14.22 -8.99 -35.28
N ILE A 191 -14.41 -7.98 -34.45
CA ILE A 191 -14.76 -6.61 -34.82
C ILE A 191 -13.50 -5.76 -34.90
N PHE A 192 -12.65 -5.90 -33.89
CA PHE A 192 -11.33 -5.25 -33.86
C PHE A 192 -10.24 -6.30 -34.10
N ASP A 193 -9.23 -5.93 -34.84
CA ASP A 193 -8.10 -6.80 -35.07
C ASP A 193 -7.14 -6.78 -33.85
N GLU A 194 -6.13 -7.65 -33.88
CA GLU A 194 -5.19 -7.75 -32.76
C GLU A 194 -4.37 -6.48 -32.58
N ASP A 195 -4.04 -5.76 -33.66
CA ASP A 195 -3.24 -4.55 -33.59
C ASP A 195 -4.02 -3.44 -32.88
N ASP A 196 -5.32 -3.28 -33.18
CA ASP A 196 -6.21 -2.35 -32.47
C ASP A 196 -6.24 -2.62 -30.95
N LEU A 197 -6.25 -3.90 -30.57
CA LEU A 197 -6.28 -4.31 -29.16
C LEU A 197 -4.91 -4.13 -28.48
N PHE A 198 -3.82 -4.37 -29.21
CA PHE A 198 -2.48 -4.12 -28.69
C PHE A 198 -2.23 -2.63 -28.43
N ASP A 199 -2.82 -1.74 -29.19
CA ASP A 199 -2.72 -0.29 -28.96
C ASP A 199 -3.38 0.14 -27.64
N GLN A 200 -4.29 -0.66 -27.09
CA GLN A 200 -5.00 -0.36 -25.84
C GLN A 200 -4.29 -0.89 -24.58
N ILE A 201 -3.27 -1.73 -24.74
CA ILE A 201 -2.58 -2.38 -23.62
C ILE A 201 -1.12 -1.94 -23.52
N GLN A 202 -0.58 -2.01 -22.33
CA GLN A 202 0.82 -1.68 -22.06
C GLN A 202 1.75 -2.88 -22.22
N LEU A 203 1.24 -4.08 -21.90
CA LEU A 203 2.00 -5.32 -22.02
C LEU A 203 2.12 -5.75 -23.49
N HIS A 204 3.33 -6.10 -23.89
CA HIS A 204 3.63 -6.57 -25.24
C HIS A 204 4.53 -7.78 -25.19
N ALA A 205 4.49 -8.60 -26.24
CA ALA A 205 5.46 -9.67 -26.41
C ALA A 205 6.89 -9.12 -26.53
N HIS A 206 7.86 -9.94 -26.13
CA HIS A 206 9.28 -9.58 -26.19
C HIS A 206 9.72 -9.26 -27.61
N THR A 207 10.26 -8.05 -27.83
CA THR A 207 10.84 -7.58 -29.07
C THR A 207 12.24 -7.03 -28.82
N TRP A 208 13.02 -6.77 -29.88
CA TRP A 208 14.35 -6.19 -29.74
C TRP A 208 14.33 -4.79 -29.03
N SER A 209 13.22 -4.04 -29.12
CA SER A 209 13.05 -2.74 -28.47
C SER A 209 12.65 -2.85 -26.99
N SER A 210 12.28 -4.03 -26.51
CA SER A 210 11.86 -4.27 -25.11
C SER A 210 12.94 -3.95 -24.10
N PHE A 211 14.21 -3.98 -24.53
CA PHE A 211 15.35 -3.59 -23.69
C PHE A 211 15.19 -2.16 -23.12
N TYR A 212 14.61 -1.25 -23.88
CA TYR A 212 14.36 0.13 -23.43
C TYR A 212 12.99 0.29 -22.75
N THR A 213 11.95 -0.35 -23.29
CA THR A 213 10.56 -0.10 -22.90
C THR A 213 10.10 -0.91 -21.69
N LYS A 214 10.73 -2.08 -21.45
CA LYS A 214 10.33 -3.05 -20.40
C LYS A 214 8.83 -3.43 -20.44
N ARG A 215 8.20 -3.32 -21.62
CA ARG A 215 6.78 -3.66 -21.82
C ARG A 215 6.53 -5.17 -21.80
N ASP A 216 7.55 -5.95 -22.03
CA ASP A 216 7.56 -7.41 -22.00
C ASP A 216 7.68 -8.00 -20.58
N MET A 217 7.93 -7.17 -19.57
CA MET A 217 7.98 -7.62 -18.18
C MET A 217 6.57 -7.80 -17.64
N TYR A 218 6.21 -9.05 -17.40
CA TYR A 218 4.93 -9.41 -16.83
C TYR A 218 4.78 -8.87 -15.39
N SER A 219 3.60 -8.31 -15.11
CA SER A 219 3.14 -7.98 -13.78
C SER A 219 1.64 -8.22 -13.73
N ARG A 220 1.15 -8.78 -12.62
CA ARG A 220 -0.29 -9.02 -12.44
C ARG A 220 -1.07 -7.70 -12.43
N GLU A 221 -0.49 -6.67 -11.83
CA GLU A 221 -1.09 -5.34 -11.74
C GLU A 221 -1.21 -4.70 -13.13
N LYS A 222 -0.17 -4.82 -13.97
CA LYS A 222 -0.21 -4.33 -15.35
C LYS A 222 -1.25 -5.08 -16.17
N LEU A 223 -1.30 -6.41 -16.05
CA LEU A 223 -2.31 -7.19 -16.74
C LEU A 223 -3.73 -6.79 -16.33
N ALA A 224 -3.97 -6.59 -15.03
CA ALA A 224 -5.29 -6.14 -14.55
C ALA A 224 -5.65 -4.75 -15.11
N ALA A 225 -4.70 -3.82 -15.17
CA ALA A 225 -4.90 -2.51 -15.77
C ALA A 225 -5.17 -2.61 -17.28
N ASP A 226 -4.46 -3.47 -17.99
CA ASP A 226 -4.66 -3.70 -19.44
C ASP A 226 -6.03 -4.30 -19.73
N LEU A 227 -6.50 -5.26 -18.92
CA LEU A 227 -7.84 -5.81 -19.05
C LEU A 227 -8.93 -4.76 -18.85
N GLU A 228 -8.72 -3.82 -17.91
CA GLU A 228 -9.64 -2.70 -17.69
C GLU A 228 -9.56 -1.68 -18.83
N SER A 229 -8.38 -1.44 -19.40
CA SER A 229 -8.23 -0.60 -20.61
C SER A 229 -8.98 -1.18 -21.81
N LEU A 230 -8.89 -2.49 -22.04
CA LEU A 230 -9.65 -3.18 -23.07
C LEU A 230 -11.16 -3.05 -22.84
N ARG A 231 -11.62 -3.23 -21.60
CA ARG A 231 -13.03 -3.06 -21.25
C ARG A 231 -13.49 -1.64 -21.55
N SER A 232 -12.74 -0.66 -21.12
CA SER A 232 -13.04 0.76 -21.36
C SER A 232 -13.07 1.08 -22.84
N PHE A 233 -12.13 0.56 -23.62
CA PHE A 233 -12.09 0.73 -25.06
C PHE A 233 -13.37 0.23 -25.74
N TYR A 234 -13.78 -1.03 -25.47
CA TYR A 234 -15.01 -1.58 -26.06
C TYR A 234 -16.26 -0.82 -25.61
N LEU A 235 -16.37 -0.46 -24.34
CA LEU A 235 -17.50 0.34 -23.83
C LEU A 235 -17.54 1.73 -24.46
N ASN A 236 -16.40 2.35 -24.75
CA ASN A 236 -16.33 3.64 -25.42
C ASN A 236 -16.69 3.55 -26.91
N GLN A 237 -16.53 2.36 -27.52
CA GLN A 237 -16.92 2.09 -28.90
C GLN A 237 -18.37 1.61 -29.03
N GLY A 238 -19.10 1.52 -27.92
CA GLY A 238 -20.52 1.18 -27.89
C GLY A 238 -20.87 -0.28 -27.61
N TYR A 239 -19.90 -1.11 -27.32
CA TYR A 239 -20.09 -2.54 -27.03
C TYR A 239 -20.40 -2.75 -25.54
N LEU A 240 -21.66 -2.47 -25.17
CA LEU A 240 -22.11 -2.52 -23.78
C LEU A 240 -22.05 -3.92 -23.17
N ASP A 241 -22.26 -4.97 -23.99
CA ASP A 241 -22.23 -6.37 -23.56
C ASP A 241 -20.83 -6.97 -23.56
N PHE A 242 -19.80 -6.17 -23.82
CA PHE A 242 -18.42 -6.65 -23.81
C PHE A 242 -18.05 -7.27 -22.48
N ARG A 243 -17.44 -8.42 -22.54
CA ARG A 243 -16.90 -9.09 -21.36
C ARG A 243 -15.62 -9.87 -21.70
N ILE A 244 -14.77 -9.98 -20.71
CA ILE A 244 -13.63 -10.87 -20.73
C ILE A 244 -14.08 -12.16 -20.04
N ASP A 245 -14.21 -13.23 -20.84
CA ASP A 245 -14.72 -14.50 -20.36
C ASP A 245 -13.68 -15.22 -19.48
N SER A 246 -12.42 -15.18 -19.86
CA SER A 246 -11.30 -15.71 -19.07
C SER A 246 -9.96 -15.13 -19.49
N THR A 247 -9.02 -15.10 -18.56
CA THR A 247 -7.63 -14.76 -18.82
C THR A 247 -6.75 -15.89 -18.30
N GLN A 248 -5.97 -16.50 -19.16
CA GLN A 248 -5.07 -17.59 -18.83
C GLN A 248 -3.63 -17.10 -18.94
N VAL A 249 -2.86 -17.30 -17.87
CA VAL A 249 -1.43 -17.01 -17.84
C VAL A 249 -0.68 -18.32 -17.63
N SER A 250 0.10 -18.71 -18.60
CA SER A 250 0.90 -19.94 -18.57
C SER A 250 2.38 -19.58 -18.49
N VAL A 251 3.09 -20.23 -17.59
CA VAL A 251 4.54 -20.07 -17.41
C VAL A 251 5.22 -21.31 -18.00
N ALA A 252 6.15 -21.09 -18.91
CA ALA A 252 6.94 -22.18 -19.49
C ALA A 252 7.78 -22.91 -18.42
N PRO A 253 8.21 -24.16 -18.66
CA PRO A 253 9.04 -24.91 -17.70
C PRO A 253 10.38 -24.23 -17.35
N ASN A 254 10.91 -23.38 -18.25
CA ASN A 254 12.11 -22.57 -18.02
C ASN A 254 11.89 -21.41 -17.04
N LYS A 255 10.63 -21.15 -16.61
CA LYS A 255 10.21 -20.06 -15.73
C LYS A 255 10.57 -18.64 -16.21
N SER A 256 11.01 -18.50 -17.46
CA SER A 256 11.38 -17.23 -18.08
C SER A 256 10.36 -16.73 -19.09
N ASP A 257 9.61 -17.65 -19.73
CA ASP A 257 8.66 -17.32 -20.80
C ASP A 257 7.22 -17.42 -20.29
N ILE A 258 6.44 -16.38 -20.58
CA ILE A 258 5.03 -16.28 -20.20
C ILE A 258 4.18 -16.18 -21.47
N PHE A 259 3.09 -16.92 -21.48
CA PHE A 259 2.05 -16.88 -22.50
C PHE A 259 0.75 -16.42 -21.87
N ILE A 260 0.12 -15.43 -22.47
CA ILE A 260 -1.15 -14.88 -22.01
C ILE A 260 -2.21 -15.11 -23.06
N THR A 261 -3.33 -15.72 -22.70
CA THR A 261 -4.50 -15.86 -23.58
C THR A 261 -5.68 -15.15 -22.94
N ILE A 262 -6.25 -14.19 -23.64
CA ILE A 262 -7.40 -13.39 -23.24
C ILE A 262 -8.59 -13.82 -24.09
N ASN A 263 -9.54 -14.51 -23.48
CA ASN A 263 -10.80 -14.89 -24.14
C ASN A 263 -11.82 -13.79 -23.87
N LEU A 264 -12.41 -13.25 -24.92
CA LEU A 264 -13.35 -12.14 -24.87
C LEU A 264 -14.59 -12.41 -25.72
N SER A 265 -15.66 -11.76 -25.33
CA SER A 265 -16.92 -11.72 -26.07
C SER A 265 -17.27 -10.25 -26.31
N GLU A 266 -17.30 -9.83 -27.58
CA GLU A 266 -17.41 -8.41 -27.95
C GLU A 266 -18.83 -7.88 -27.79
N GLY A 267 -19.84 -8.74 -28.00
CA GLY A 267 -21.24 -8.32 -27.97
C GLY A 267 -21.67 -7.52 -29.19
N GLU A 268 -22.76 -6.80 -29.07
CA GLU A 268 -23.32 -5.98 -30.13
C GLU A 268 -23.12 -4.49 -29.85
N LYS A 269 -23.14 -3.68 -30.91
CA LYS A 269 -22.97 -2.23 -30.81
C LYS A 269 -24.29 -1.55 -30.45
N TYR A 270 -24.30 -0.78 -29.37
CA TYR A 270 -25.46 -0.03 -28.89
C TYR A 270 -25.42 1.43 -29.29
N ARG A 271 -26.60 2.01 -29.52
CA ARG A 271 -26.82 3.43 -29.75
C ARG A 271 -27.61 4.04 -28.62
N LEU A 272 -27.36 5.31 -28.34
CA LEU A 272 -28.09 6.03 -27.31
C LEU A 272 -29.53 6.31 -27.75
N SER A 273 -30.52 5.86 -26.97
CA SER A 273 -31.95 6.12 -27.25
C SER A 273 -32.51 7.30 -26.46
N GLY A 274 -31.86 7.71 -25.41
CA GLY A 274 -32.27 8.85 -24.61
C GLY A 274 -31.50 8.96 -23.30
N VAL A 275 -31.62 10.13 -22.69
CA VAL A 275 -31.05 10.43 -21.39
C VAL A 275 -32.13 10.94 -20.47
N THR A 276 -32.19 10.47 -19.24
CA THR A 276 -33.20 10.86 -18.24
C THR A 276 -32.50 11.19 -16.92
N LEU A 277 -32.93 12.24 -16.25
CA LEU A 277 -32.54 12.59 -14.90
C LEU A 277 -33.56 12.01 -13.92
N ALA A 278 -33.10 11.40 -12.85
CA ALA A 278 -33.89 10.83 -11.76
C ALA A 278 -33.24 11.15 -10.41
N GLY A 279 -34.00 10.94 -9.33
CA GLY A 279 -33.55 11.23 -7.97
C GLY A 279 -33.96 12.60 -7.47
N ASP A 280 -33.27 13.14 -6.46
CA ASP A 280 -33.61 14.43 -5.87
C ASP A 280 -32.81 15.56 -6.54
N MET A 281 -33.51 16.33 -7.35
CA MET A 281 -32.89 17.47 -8.06
C MET A 281 -32.85 18.76 -7.24
N LEU A 282 -33.46 18.80 -6.06
CA LEU A 282 -33.56 20.01 -5.23
C LEU A 282 -34.10 21.25 -5.99
N GLY A 283 -34.87 21.04 -7.06
CA GLY A 283 -35.34 22.12 -7.95
C GLY A 283 -34.27 22.67 -8.89
N LEU A 284 -33.07 22.05 -8.99
CA LEU A 284 -31.94 22.50 -9.79
C LEU A 284 -31.85 21.81 -11.16
N THR A 285 -32.94 21.20 -11.65
CA THR A 285 -32.95 20.48 -12.93
C THR A 285 -32.44 21.32 -14.09
N SER A 286 -32.84 22.60 -14.17
CA SER A 286 -32.39 23.53 -15.22
C SER A 286 -30.88 23.79 -15.22
N LEU A 287 -30.18 23.53 -14.11
CA LEU A 287 -28.73 23.68 -14.01
C LEU A 287 -28.00 22.51 -14.66
N VAL A 288 -28.55 21.29 -14.59
CA VAL A 288 -27.88 20.06 -15.01
C VAL A 288 -28.44 19.46 -16.30
N GLU A 289 -29.69 19.79 -16.65
CA GLU A 289 -30.33 19.33 -17.89
C GLU A 289 -29.51 19.66 -19.15
N PRO A 290 -28.89 20.87 -19.30
CA PRO A 290 -28.06 21.17 -20.47
C PRO A 290 -26.87 20.22 -20.62
N LEU A 291 -26.33 19.67 -19.51
CA LEU A 291 -25.21 18.73 -19.54
C LEU A 291 -25.61 17.39 -20.18
N THR A 292 -26.86 16.98 -20.06
CA THR A 292 -27.33 15.74 -20.67
C THR A 292 -27.43 15.85 -22.20
N GLN A 293 -27.48 17.07 -22.75
CA GLN A 293 -27.50 17.31 -24.19
C GLN A 293 -26.14 17.06 -24.86
N GLU A 294 -25.05 16.96 -24.08
CA GLU A 294 -23.75 16.52 -24.60
C GLU A 294 -23.82 15.07 -25.13
N LEU A 295 -24.81 14.32 -24.69
CA LEU A 295 -25.09 12.95 -25.13
C LEU A 295 -26.16 12.99 -26.25
N GLU A 296 -25.73 13.00 -27.49
CA GLU A 296 -26.62 13.06 -28.67
C GLU A 296 -27.40 11.76 -28.82
N VAL A 297 -28.73 11.84 -28.85
CA VAL A 297 -29.61 10.69 -29.12
C VAL A 297 -29.36 10.15 -30.53
N GLY A 298 -29.19 8.85 -30.66
CA GLY A 298 -28.85 8.18 -31.91
C GLY A 298 -27.36 7.98 -32.14
N SER A 299 -26.51 8.66 -31.37
CA SER A 299 -25.05 8.41 -31.40
C SER A 299 -24.69 7.05 -30.85
N THR A 300 -23.48 6.58 -31.12
CA THR A 300 -22.92 5.39 -30.51
C THR A 300 -22.77 5.61 -28.99
N TYR A 301 -23.15 4.61 -28.18
CA TYR A 301 -22.89 4.65 -26.75
C TYR A 301 -21.38 4.81 -26.49
N ASN A 302 -21.05 5.68 -25.55
CA ASN A 302 -19.68 5.91 -25.13
C ASN A 302 -19.64 6.06 -23.60
N ALA A 303 -19.02 5.10 -22.91
CA ALA A 303 -18.98 5.07 -21.46
C ALA A 303 -18.22 6.24 -20.86
N GLU A 304 -17.15 6.70 -21.51
CA GLU A 304 -16.35 7.85 -21.06
C GLU A 304 -17.18 9.13 -21.04
N LEU A 305 -17.92 9.41 -22.14
CA LEU A 305 -18.81 10.57 -22.20
C LEU A 305 -19.94 10.49 -21.16
N VAL A 306 -20.52 9.29 -20.97
CA VAL A 306 -21.54 9.07 -19.94
C VAL A 306 -21.02 9.36 -18.55
N ASN A 307 -19.81 8.89 -18.22
CA ASN A 307 -19.16 9.14 -16.93
C ASN A 307 -18.72 10.61 -16.79
N ASP A 308 -18.30 11.25 -17.86
CA ASP A 308 -17.94 12.67 -17.84
C ASP A 308 -19.14 13.56 -17.53
N VAL A 309 -20.30 13.29 -18.15
CA VAL A 309 -21.56 13.98 -17.83
C VAL A 309 -21.96 13.74 -16.37
N SER A 310 -21.84 12.50 -15.88
CA SER A 310 -22.09 12.17 -14.48
C SER A 310 -21.24 13.02 -13.54
N ARG A 311 -19.94 13.10 -13.81
CA ARG A 311 -19.00 13.92 -13.04
C ARG A 311 -19.36 15.42 -13.09
N LYS A 312 -19.69 15.95 -14.28
CA LYS A 312 -20.10 17.34 -14.45
C LYS A 312 -21.40 17.66 -13.68
N ILE A 313 -22.37 16.72 -13.67
CA ILE A 313 -23.59 16.87 -12.86
C ILE A 313 -23.22 16.99 -11.38
N ALA A 314 -22.41 16.04 -10.85
CA ALA A 314 -21.97 16.08 -9.46
C ALA A 314 -21.19 17.37 -9.13
N GLU A 315 -20.30 17.83 -10.03
CA GLU A 315 -19.54 19.07 -9.87
C GLU A 315 -20.45 20.31 -9.71
N LYS A 316 -21.58 20.37 -10.42
CA LYS A 316 -22.53 21.47 -10.25
C LYS A 316 -23.13 21.53 -8.85
N TYR A 317 -23.50 20.39 -8.28
CA TYR A 317 -24.01 20.32 -6.92
C TYR A 317 -22.94 20.58 -5.87
N THR A 318 -21.73 20.02 -6.07
CA THR A 318 -20.62 20.23 -5.13
C THR A 318 -20.13 21.67 -5.11
N ALA A 319 -20.27 22.42 -6.23
CA ALA A 319 -20.03 23.85 -6.27
C ALA A 319 -21.05 24.65 -5.45
N LEU A 320 -22.24 24.09 -5.17
CA LEU A 320 -23.30 24.72 -4.38
C LEU A 320 -23.31 24.27 -2.90
N GLY A 321 -22.34 23.46 -2.50
CA GLY A 321 -22.17 23.03 -1.09
C GLY A 321 -22.58 21.59 -0.81
N TYR A 322 -23.05 20.84 -1.77
CA TYR A 322 -23.43 19.44 -1.60
C TYR A 322 -22.22 18.54 -1.78
N ALA A 323 -21.31 18.55 -0.78
CA ALA A 323 -19.97 17.97 -0.85
C ALA A 323 -19.93 16.48 -1.24
N PHE A 324 -20.99 15.73 -0.96
CA PHE A 324 -21.10 14.30 -1.20
C PHE A 324 -22.11 13.95 -2.29
N CYS A 325 -22.43 14.90 -3.16
CA CYS A 325 -23.34 14.63 -4.28
C CYS A 325 -22.80 13.52 -5.17
N THR A 326 -23.65 12.56 -5.48
CA THR A 326 -23.40 11.52 -6.46
C THR A 326 -24.39 11.62 -7.60
N ALA A 327 -23.93 11.38 -8.82
CA ALA A 327 -24.76 11.26 -10.00
C ALA A 327 -24.40 9.95 -10.68
N THR A 328 -25.15 8.89 -10.41
CA THR A 328 -24.84 7.55 -10.90
C THR A 328 -25.53 7.30 -12.24
N PRO A 329 -24.76 7.01 -13.30
CA PRO A 329 -25.35 6.64 -14.59
C PRO A 329 -25.81 5.17 -14.55
N ASN A 330 -27.07 4.94 -14.88
CA ASN A 330 -27.66 3.62 -14.98
C ASN A 330 -28.05 3.35 -16.45
N PRO A 331 -27.25 2.60 -17.22
CA PRO A 331 -27.58 2.22 -18.58
C PRO A 331 -28.70 1.15 -18.57
N VAL A 332 -29.77 1.42 -19.29
CA VAL A 332 -30.89 0.49 -19.50
C VAL A 332 -30.89 0.09 -20.97
N ALA A 333 -30.43 -1.13 -21.23
CA ALA A 333 -30.29 -1.66 -22.57
C ALA A 333 -31.62 -2.23 -23.10
N ASP A 334 -31.91 -1.96 -24.37
CA ASP A 334 -32.92 -2.65 -25.17
C ASP A 334 -32.20 -3.58 -26.17
N GLU A 335 -32.12 -4.85 -25.81
CA GLU A 335 -31.42 -5.86 -26.62
C GLU A 335 -32.03 -6.07 -28.01
N LYS A 336 -33.33 -5.85 -28.14
CA LYS A 336 -34.04 -6.04 -29.45
C LYS A 336 -33.68 -4.96 -30.44
N ASN A 337 -33.63 -3.72 -29.98
CA ASN A 337 -33.38 -2.55 -30.82
C ASN A 337 -31.92 -2.13 -30.81
N LYS A 338 -31.08 -2.79 -29.99
CA LYS A 338 -29.64 -2.44 -29.78
C LYS A 338 -29.47 -0.96 -29.40
N THR A 339 -30.32 -0.53 -28.48
CA THR A 339 -30.31 0.85 -27.97
C THR A 339 -30.20 0.84 -26.46
N VAL A 340 -29.63 1.92 -25.92
CA VAL A 340 -29.47 2.08 -24.48
C VAL A 340 -29.96 3.46 -24.04
N ARG A 341 -30.75 3.49 -22.98
CA ARG A 341 -31.15 4.71 -22.30
C ARG A 341 -30.30 4.90 -21.05
N ILE A 342 -29.80 6.10 -20.84
CA ILE A 342 -29.05 6.43 -19.63
C ILE A 342 -29.95 7.14 -18.64
N ILE A 343 -30.03 6.62 -17.43
CA ILE A 343 -30.78 7.24 -16.34
C ILE A 343 -29.72 7.70 -15.30
N TYR A 344 -29.54 9.01 -15.17
CA TYR A 344 -28.70 9.57 -14.12
C TYR A 344 -29.50 9.69 -12.83
N THR A 345 -29.17 8.88 -11.85
CA THR A 345 -29.75 8.99 -10.51
C THR A 345 -28.91 9.94 -9.69
N VAL A 346 -29.47 11.10 -9.38
CA VAL A 346 -28.78 12.15 -8.60
C VAL A 346 -29.20 12.05 -7.15
N ASP A 347 -28.21 11.92 -6.28
CA ASP A 347 -28.35 12.05 -4.83
C ASP A 347 -27.44 13.19 -4.37
N PRO A 348 -27.99 14.37 -4.11
CA PRO A 348 -27.18 15.53 -3.67
C PRO A 348 -26.64 15.36 -2.25
N GLY A 349 -27.25 14.50 -1.45
CA GLY A 349 -26.93 14.41 -0.03
C GLY A 349 -27.29 15.70 0.72
N ARG A 350 -26.54 16.00 1.76
CA ARG A 350 -26.70 17.22 2.56
C ARG A 350 -25.69 18.29 2.17
N ARG A 351 -26.12 19.53 2.30
CA ARG A 351 -25.21 20.67 2.16
C ARG A 351 -24.26 20.70 3.34
N ALA A 352 -22.97 20.87 3.07
CA ALA A 352 -21.92 20.84 4.09
C ALA A 352 -21.05 22.08 4.03
N TYR A 353 -20.52 22.48 5.18
CA TYR A 353 -19.50 23.53 5.27
C TYR A 353 -18.18 22.96 5.81
N VAL A 354 -17.09 23.63 5.45
CA VAL A 354 -15.74 23.24 5.84
C VAL A 354 -15.49 23.61 7.28
N ARG A 355 -15.17 22.63 8.11
CA ARG A 355 -14.78 22.83 9.51
C ARG A 355 -13.33 23.27 9.62
N HIS A 356 -12.42 22.44 9.13
CA HIS A 356 -10.98 22.68 9.15
C HIS A 356 -10.33 22.41 7.81
N VAL A 357 -9.24 23.15 7.56
CA VAL A 357 -8.33 22.91 6.42
C VAL A 357 -6.97 22.51 7.00
N ASN A 358 -6.66 21.22 6.92
CA ASN A 358 -5.44 20.63 7.41
C ASN A 358 -4.43 20.53 6.26
N ILE A 359 -3.18 20.93 6.51
CA ILE A 359 -2.09 20.84 5.54
C ILE A 359 -1.10 19.81 6.05
N VAL A 360 -0.76 18.82 5.21
CA VAL A 360 0.14 17.73 5.55
C VAL A 360 1.18 17.52 4.46
N GLY A 361 2.38 17.06 4.85
CA GLY A 361 3.49 16.77 3.91
C GLY A 361 4.44 17.95 3.69
N ASN A 362 4.15 19.13 4.25
CA ASN A 362 4.99 20.32 4.14
C ASN A 362 6.11 20.33 5.20
N SER A 363 7.14 19.52 4.99
CA SER A 363 8.27 19.41 5.95
C SER A 363 9.22 20.60 5.94
N ARG A 364 9.33 21.29 4.81
CA ARG A 364 10.22 22.44 4.58
C ARG A 364 9.44 23.73 4.38
N THR A 365 8.35 23.67 3.60
CA THR A 365 7.54 24.85 3.28
C THR A 365 6.65 25.20 4.47
N ARG A 366 6.65 26.47 4.86
CA ARG A 366 5.83 26.96 5.97
C ARG A 366 4.34 26.87 5.62
N ASP A 367 3.51 26.54 6.58
CA ASP A 367 2.06 26.43 6.43
C ASP A 367 1.44 27.68 5.79
N VAL A 368 1.86 28.87 6.20
CA VAL A 368 1.36 30.15 5.69
C VAL A 368 1.54 30.30 4.17
N VAL A 369 2.59 29.68 3.58
CA VAL A 369 2.87 29.76 2.13
C VAL A 369 1.82 28.99 1.34
N ILE A 370 1.36 27.87 1.88
CA ILE A 370 0.30 27.04 1.27
C ILE A 370 -1.07 27.65 1.59
N ARG A 371 -1.29 28.01 2.86
CA ARG A 371 -2.59 28.52 3.35
C ARG A 371 -3.03 29.80 2.64
N ARG A 372 -2.12 30.70 2.28
CA ARG A 372 -2.44 31.93 1.53
C ARG A 372 -2.95 31.66 0.09
N GLU A 373 -2.66 30.49 -0.45
CA GLU A 373 -3.16 30.08 -1.78
C GLU A 373 -4.55 29.43 -1.72
N ILE A 374 -5.02 29.06 -0.53
CA ILE A 374 -6.31 28.43 -0.35
C ILE A 374 -7.43 29.45 -0.51
N ARG A 375 -8.44 29.11 -1.31
CA ARG A 375 -9.63 29.93 -1.58
C ARG A 375 -10.91 29.35 -1.01
N GLN A 376 -10.88 28.09 -0.59
CA GLN A 376 -11.91 27.47 0.22
C GLN A 376 -11.60 27.76 1.69
N TYR A 377 -12.39 28.61 2.31
CA TYR A 377 -12.19 29.00 3.71
C TYR A 377 -12.94 28.08 4.68
N GLU A 378 -12.39 27.99 5.89
CA GLU A 378 -13.07 27.38 7.02
C GLU A 378 -14.36 28.14 7.34
N SER A 379 -15.36 27.44 7.91
CA SER A 379 -16.69 27.97 8.23
C SER A 379 -17.51 28.44 7.01
N ALA A 380 -17.01 28.26 5.80
CA ALA A 380 -17.74 28.53 4.56
C ALA A 380 -18.38 27.26 4.00
N TRP A 381 -19.45 27.42 3.24
CA TRP A 381 -20.00 26.30 2.46
C TRP A 381 -18.94 25.69 1.58
N PHE A 382 -18.91 24.35 1.53
CA PHE A 382 -18.05 23.62 0.63
C PHE A 382 -18.30 24.07 -0.83
N ASN A 383 -17.24 24.22 -1.59
CA ASN A 383 -17.33 24.58 -2.99
C ASN A 383 -16.18 23.92 -3.76
N SER A 384 -16.53 22.93 -4.60
CA SER A 384 -15.55 22.16 -5.36
C SER A 384 -14.69 23.00 -6.31
N GLU A 385 -15.26 24.08 -6.88
CA GLU A 385 -14.51 25.00 -7.76
C GLU A 385 -13.44 25.76 -6.96
N LYS A 386 -13.76 26.20 -5.74
CA LYS A 386 -12.79 26.85 -4.85
C LYS A 386 -11.72 25.88 -4.37
N VAL A 387 -12.07 24.63 -4.10
CA VAL A 387 -11.12 23.57 -3.74
C VAL A 387 -10.16 23.32 -4.91
N LYS A 388 -10.69 23.16 -6.12
CA LYS A 388 -9.88 22.99 -7.33
C LYS A 388 -8.97 24.20 -7.57
N LEU A 389 -9.52 25.43 -7.45
CA LEU A 389 -8.74 26.65 -7.59
C LEU A 389 -7.60 26.71 -6.55
N SER A 390 -7.86 26.30 -5.32
CA SER A 390 -6.86 26.25 -4.25
C SER A 390 -5.73 25.27 -4.61
N ARG A 391 -6.06 24.07 -5.05
CA ARG A 391 -5.10 23.07 -5.51
C ARG A 391 -4.25 23.61 -6.66
N ASP A 392 -4.88 24.17 -7.69
CA ASP A 392 -4.19 24.69 -8.87
C ASP A 392 -3.27 25.87 -8.55
N ARG A 393 -3.63 26.69 -7.54
CA ARG A 393 -2.78 27.79 -7.06
C ARG A 393 -1.57 27.28 -6.29
N ILE A 394 -1.76 26.26 -5.44
CA ILE A 394 -0.66 25.64 -4.70
C ILE A 394 0.30 24.93 -5.66
N ASP A 395 -0.23 24.21 -6.65
CA ASP A 395 0.58 23.53 -7.67
C ASP A 395 1.44 24.50 -8.49
N ARG A 396 0.87 25.66 -8.87
CA ARG A 396 1.60 26.73 -9.60
C ARG A 396 2.77 27.31 -8.83
N LEU A 397 2.86 27.18 -7.51
CA LEU A 397 4.05 27.59 -6.76
C LEU A 397 5.30 26.83 -7.21
N GLY A 398 5.13 25.63 -7.76
CA GLY A 398 6.22 24.83 -8.26
C GLY A 398 7.12 24.23 -7.18
N TYR A 399 6.69 24.21 -5.93
CA TYR A 399 7.44 23.66 -4.79
C TYR A 399 7.13 22.19 -4.51
N PHE A 400 6.08 21.66 -5.16
CA PHE A 400 5.55 20.34 -4.89
C PHE A 400 5.61 19.45 -6.14
N GLU A 401 5.80 18.17 -5.93
CA GLU A 401 5.71 17.12 -6.95
C GLU A 401 4.24 16.75 -7.21
N SER A 402 3.44 16.69 -6.12
CA SER A 402 2.00 16.49 -6.19
C SER A 402 1.29 17.32 -5.14
N VAL A 403 0.07 17.75 -5.46
CA VAL A 403 -0.86 18.45 -4.59
C VAL A 403 -2.21 17.77 -4.72
N GLU A 404 -2.69 17.19 -3.62
CA GLU A 404 -3.99 16.56 -3.53
C GLU A 404 -4.82 17.26 -2.47
N VAL A 405 -6.12 17.43 -2.72
CA VAL A 405 -7.05 18.03 -1.75
C VAL A 405 -8.23 17.09 -1.60
N ASP A 406 -8.26 16.42 -0.47
CA ASP A 406 -9.34 15.50 -0.11
C ASP A 406 -10.31 16.15 0.86
N HIS A 407 -11.54 15.66 0.86
CA HIS A 407 -12.55 16.07 1.83
C HIS A 407 -13.14 14.83 2.51
N THR A 408 -13.26 14.91 3.82
CA THR A 408 -13.79 13.79 4.63
C THR A 408 -14.94 14.29 5.51
N PRO A 409 -16.01 13.49 5.68
CA PRO A 409 -17.07 13.82 6.61
C PRO A 409 -16.55 13.80 8.04
N VAL A 410 -17.05 14.74 8.86
CA VAL A 410 -16.70 14.80 10.28
C VAL A 410 -17.61 13.87 11.06
N GLU A 411 -17.01 12.93 11.79
CA GLU A 411 -17.76 12.01 12.64
C GLU A 411 -18.67 12.75 13.65
N GLY A 412 -19.90 12.26 13.80
CA GLY A 412 -20.87 12.85 14.72
C GLY A 412 -21.59 14.08 14.18
N THR A 413 -21.23 14.60 13.01
CA THR A 413 -21.91 15.71 12.34
C THR A 413 -22.53 15.25 11.00
N ARG A 414 -23.50 16.01 10.51
CA ARG A 414 -24.20 15.65 9.25
C ARG A 414 -23.97 16.66 8.14
N ASP A 415 -23.34 17.78 8.45
CA ASP A 415 -23.22 18.97 7.61
C ASP A 415 -21.82 19.59 7.65
N GLN A 416 -20.83 18.84 8.11
CA GLN A 416 -19.45 19.31 8.18
C GLN A 416 -18.48 18.38 7.44
N VAL A 417 -17.48 19.01 6.82
CA VAL A 417 -16.37 18.34 6.16
C VAL A 417 -15.05 18.94 6.62
N ASP A 418 -14.04 18.12 6.76
CA ASP A 418 -12.66 18.56 6.87
C ASP A 418 -11.98 18.44 5.52
N LEU A 419 -11.17 19.44 5.17
CA LEU A 419 -10.30 19.39 4.01
C LEU A 419 -8.90 19.00 4.43
N GLU A 420 -8.28 18.10 3.72
CA GLU A 420 -6.89 17.73 3.88
C GLU A 420 -6.12 18.04 2.60
N VAL A 421 -5.20 19.00 2.69
CA VAL A 421 -4.30 19.40 1.61
C VAL A 421 -3.01 18.62 1.78
N LYS A 422 -2.84 17.57 0.97
CA LYS A 422 -1.64 16.72 0.96
C LYS A 422 -0.67 17.24 -0.07
N VAL A 423 0.54 17.57 0.35
CA VAL A 423 1.60 18.01 -0.55
C VAL A 423 2.81 17.10 -0.46
N LYS A 424 3.45 16.86 -1.60
CA LYS A 424 4.73 16.17 -1.68
C LYS A 424 5.77 17.14 -2.19
N GLU A 425 6.72 17.52 -1.33
CA GLU A 425 7.73 18.53 -1.66
C GLU A 425 8.78 18.00 -2.65
N ARG A 426 9.23 18.87 -3.55
CA ARG A 426 10.35 18.62 -4.45
C ARG A 426 11.53 19.53 -4.15
N PRO A 427 12.76 19.18 -4.57
CA PRO A 427 13.88 20.12 -4.52
C PRO A 427 13.58 21.36 -5.34
N THR A 428 13.78 22.56 -4.73
CA THR A 428 13.49 23.85 -5.34
C THR A 428 14.77 24.62 -5.67
N GLY A 429 15.94 24.03 -5.40
CA GLY A 429 17.24 24.59 -5.74
C GLY A 429 17.78 24.05 -7.06
N SER A 430 18.45 24.91 -7.83
CA SER A 430 19.13 24.53 -9.06
C SER A 430 20.52 25.19 -9.12
N ILE A 431 21.48 24.46 -9.68
CA ILE A 431 22.82 24.95 -10.02
C ILE A 431 22.95 24.83 -11.52
N SER A 432 23.36 25.89 -12.16
CA SER A 432 23.66 25.92 -13.59
C SER A 432 25.13 26.28 -13.82
N LEU A 433 25.80 25.56 -14.71
CA LEU A 433 27.14 25.84 -15.17
C LEU A 433 27.09 25.90 -16.70
N GLY A 434 27.69 26.90 -17.26
CA GLY A 434 27.76 27.07 -18.71
C GLY A 434 29.14 27.54 -19.14
N ALA A 435 29.54 27.08 -20.31
CA ALA A 435 30.71 27.58 -21.00
C ALA A 435 30.38 27.87 -22.46
N GLY A 436 30.81 29.00 -22.96
CA GLY A 436 30.59 29.46 -24.33
C GLY A 436 31.84 30.15 -24.91
N TYR A 437 31.82 30.38 -26.19
CA TYR A 437 32.83 31.18 -26.87
C TYR A 437 32.16 32.23 -27.77
N SER A 438 32.60 33.46 -27.65
CA SER A 438 32.20 34.60 -28.52
C SER A 438 33.44 35.14 -29.25
N SER A 439 33.27 35.57 -30.48
CA SER A 439 34.37 36.23 -31.24
C SER A 439 34.86 37.52 -30.58
N ASP A 440 33.98 38.23 -29.87
CA ASP A 440 34.28 39.52 -29.27
C ASP A 440 34.78 39.40 -27.83
N ASP A 441 34.19 38.46 -27.06
CA ASP A 441 34.43 38.30 -25.63
C ASP A 441 35.31 37.08 -25.28
N GLY A 442 35.72 36.29 -26.27
CA GLY A 442 36.51 35.08 -26.05
C GLY A 442 35.73 33.98 -25.32
N VAL A 443 36.36 33.30 -24.38
CA VAL A 443 35.73 32.28 -23.56
C VAL A 443 34.83 32.93 -22.50
N ILE A 444 33.56 32.51 -22.46
CA ILE A 444 32.57 32.95 -21.49
C ILE A 444 32.29 31.79 -20.56
N LEU A 445 32.42 32.01 -19.27
CA LEU A 445 32.05 31.07 -18.23
C LEU A 445 30.88 31.65 -17.43
N SER A 446 29.87 30.85 -17.22
CA SER A 446 28.70 31.20 -16.40
C SER A 446 28.49 30.19 -15.30
N ALA A 447 28.16 30.66 -14.10
CA ALA A 447 27.74 29.86 -12.97
C ALA A 447 26.51 30.53 -12.34
N GLY A 448 25.47 29.77 -12.12
CA GLY A 448 24.24 30.24 -11.49
C GLY A 448 23.80 29.32 -10.37
N PHE A 449 23.29 29.91 -9.31
CA PHE A 449 22.57 29.24 -8.24
C PHE A 449 21.22 29.91 -8.09
N ALA A 450 20.14 29.13 -8.11
CA ALA A 450 18.81 29.63 -7.83
C ALA A 450 18.12 28.73 -6.80
N GLN A 451 17.46 29.33 -5.84
CA GLN A 451 16.69 28.65 -4.81
C GLN A 451 15.32 29.31 -4.71
N ASN A 452 14.32 28.62 -5.24
CA ASN A 452 12.92 28.99 -5.01
C ASN A 452 12.48 28.45 -3.65
N ASN A 453 11.66 29.20 -2.92
CA ASN A 453 11.21 28.81 -1.58
C ASN A 453 12.35 28.73 -0.54
N ILE A 454 13.21 29.77 -0.49
CA ILE A 454 14.32 29.80 0.48
C ILE A 454 13.77 29.74 1.92
N PHE A 455 14.34 28.84 2.74
CA PHE A 455 13.91 28.58 4.12
C PHE A 455 12.40 28.30 4.28
N GLY A 456 11.73 27.85 3.20
CA GLY A 456 10.30 27.55 3.23
C GLY A 456 9.39 28.79 3.28
N THR A 457 9.91 29.97 3.01
CA THR A 457 9.16 31.24 3.10
C THR A 457 8.36 31.58 1.83
N GLY A 458 8.61 30.86 0.74
CA GLY A 458 8.07 31.17 -0.59
C GLY A 458 8.84 32.26 -1.30
N ASN A 459 9.96 32.75 -0.76
CA ASN A 459 10.82 33.71 -1.42
C ASN A 459 11.81 33.01 -2.34
N ALA A 460 12.18 33.67 -3.43
CA ALA A 460 13.16 33.20 -4.39
C ALA A 460 14.46 33.98 -4.26
N PHE A 461 15.58 33.28 -4.32
CA PHE A 461 16.91 33.87 -4.36
C PHE A 461 17.68 33.31 -5.55
N ALA A 462 18.36 34.16 -6.29
CA ALA A 462 19.27 33.69 -7.32
C ALA A 462 20.54 34.54 -7.32
N ILE A 463 21.66 33.90 -7.65
CA ILE A 463 22.94 34.54 -7.90
C ILE A 463 23.50 33.98 -9.20
N ASN A 464 23.94 34.85 -10.07
CA ASN A 464 24.55 34.51 -11.35
C ASN A 464 25.91 35.23 -11.49
N VAL A 465 26.89 34.49 -11.92
CA VAL A 465 28.23 34.97 -12.17
C VAL A 465 28.58 34.65 -13.61
N ASN A 466 28.81 35.67 -14.41
CA ASN A 466 29.28 35.55 -15.80
C ASN A 466 30.68 36.18 -15.90
N THR A 467 31.62 35.45 -16.49
CA THR A 467 33.00 35.95 -16.69
C THR A 467 33.39 35.73 -18.14
N SER A 468 33.84 36.77 -18.80
CA SER A 468 34.47 36.73 -20.12
C SER A 468 35.85 37.41 -20.08
N SER A 469 36.56 37.44 -21.19
CA SER A 469 37.87 38.13 -21.26
C SER A 469 37.72 39.67 -21.12
N SER A 470 36.55 40.23 -21.44
CA SER A 470 36.28 41.67 -21.44
C SER A 470 35.46 42.13 -20.23
N GLN A 471 34.64 41.25 -19.62
CA GLN A 471 33.68 41.64 -18.58
C GLN A 471 33.47 40.53 -17.53
N ARG A 472 33.24 40.96 -16.31
CA ARG A 472 32.78 40.11 -15.21
C ARG A 472 31.52 40.74 -14.62
N THR A 473 30.43 39.95 -14.65
CA THR A 473 29.13 40.35 -14.08
C THR A 473 28.76 39.43 -12.95
N ILE A 474 28.39 39.98 -11.81
CA ILE A 474 27.79 39.26 -10.69
C ILE A 474 26.44 39.92 -10.45
N ALA A 475 25.38 39.14 -10.59
CA ALA A 475 24.01 39.56 -10.31
C ALA A 475 23.41 38.71 -9.20
N ALA A 476 22.78 39.35 -8.23
CA ALA A 476 22.05 38.67 -7.16
C ALA A 476 20.63 39.25 -7.13
N SER A 477 19.64 38.36 -7.10
CA SER A 477 18.23 38.78 -7.05
C SER A 477 17.51 38.12 -5.89
N LEU A 478 16.59 38.85 -5.27
CA LEU A 478 15.68 38.40 -4.22
C LEU A 478 14.26 38.74 -4.62
N GLY A 479 13.44 37.71 -4.80
CA GLY A 479 12.03 37.80 -5.10
C GLY A 479 11.18 37.48 -3.88
N GLU A 480 10.29 38.37 -3.49
CA GLU A 480 9.31 38.20 -2.45
C GLU A 480 7.90 38.30 -3.02
N PRO A 481 7.23 37.16 -3.30
CA PRO A 481 5.91 37.18 -3.95
C PRO A 481 4.79 37.74 -3.06
N TYR A 482 5.00 37.78 -1.75
CA TYR A 482 4.03 38.22 -0.76
C TYR A 482 4.72 39.08 0.31
N ILE A 483 4.80 40.39 0.11
CA ILE A 483 5.14 41.35 1.19
C ILE A 483 3.93 41.61 2.06
N THR A 484 2.75 41.67 1.45
CA THR A 484 1.47 41.88 2.11
C THR A 484 0.59 40.63 1.94
N PRO A 485 -0.37 40.40 2.84
CA PRO A 485 -1.33 39.31 2.70
C PRO A 485 -2.13 39.33 1.40
N GLU A 486 -2.30 40.52 0.80
CA GLU A 486 -3.02 40.74 -0.45
C GLU A 486 -2.21 40.32 -1.69
N GLY A 487 -0.92 40.01 -1.55
CA GLY A 487 -0.09 39.47 -2.61
C GLY A 487 0.68 40.53 -3.41
N ILE A 488 1.04 41.66 -2.78
CA ILE A 488 1.99 42.59 -3.37
C ILE A 488 3.37 41.96 -3.37
N SER A 489 4.01 41.89 -4.56
CA SER A 489 5.34 41.32 -4.73
C SER A 489 6.43 42.39 -4.77
N ARG A 490 7.65 42.02 -4.39
CA ARG A 490 8.85 42.81 -4.50
C ARG A 490 9.98 41.99 -5.14
N ASN A 491 10.68 42.60 -6.10
CA ASN A 491 11.92 42.04 -6.63
C ASN A 491 13.03 43.06 -6.38
N CYS A 492 14.15 42.61 -5.85
CA CYS A 492 15.37 43.36 -5.65
C CYS A 492 16.48 42.70 -6.47
N GLU A 493 17.20 43.47 -7.26
CA GLU A 493 18.34 43.03 -8.07
C GLU A 493 19.59 43.80 -7.65
#